data_32c70eefe1bdf675766b4c73d4cbc030
#
_entry.id   32c70eefe1bdf675766b4c73d4cbc030
#
_cell.length_a   1.000
_cell.length_b   1.000
_cell.length_c   1.000
_cell.angle_alpha   90.00
_cell.angle_beta   90.00
_cell.angle_gamma   90.00
#
_symmetry.space_group_name_H-M   'P 1'
#
loop_
_entity.id
_entity.type
_entity.pdbx_description
1 polymer ?
#
loop_
_entity_poly.entity_id
_entity_poly.type
_entity_poly.pdbx_seq_one_letter_code
_entity_poly.pdbx_strand_id
1 'polypeptide(L)'
;MIAGHLQIKNDNYYMVLNYTDANGKRRQPWIPTGLPIKNNKKRAEKMLLELRQTYVPPAEHKSNGELSADMLFADFMELWLEVVRNSIEKTTFSSYTQMVKGKIAPYFRNTGLTLDGIQAKHIQSFYLHELKTVPASTVIHEHANIHKALKYAVKMNLIPFNPADKVERPKKQRYIADYYRQEELERLLEASKDHPYSLLIQMTAFYGLRRSEALGLKWDAIDFERDTITIKHIVTNAKIDGKCEIVCADRAKTKSSLRSLPLVSNIREKLLALREQQKENRRVCGNCYSKKYDGYVFNVMDNILTLPDTRQTGWNT
;
A
#
# COMPACT_ATOMS: atom_id res chain seq x y z
N MET A 1 9.47 38.14 -9.02
CA MET A 1 8.81 37.36 -10.08
C MET A 1 9.62 36.13 -10.37
N ILE A 2 9.03 34.94 -10.26
CA ILE A 2 9.76 33.67 -10.46
C ILE A 2 9.98 33.43 -11.96
N ALA A 3 11.16 32.96 -12.34
CA ALA A 3 11.45 32.57 -13.72
C ALA A 3 10.70 31.28 -14.08
N GLY A 4 10.25 31.17 -15.34
CA GLY A 4 9.55 29.96 -15.79
C GLY A 4 9.40 29.94 -17.31
N HIS A 5 9.17 28.74 -17.85
CA HIS A 5 8.96 28.53 -19.28
C HIS A 5 7.94 27.40 -19.49
N LEU A 6 7.41 27.31 -20.72
CA LEU A 6 6.56 26.18 -21.10
C LEU A 6 7.43 25.02 -21.59
N GLN A 7 7.01 23.81 -21.20
CA GLN A 7 7.53 22.56 -21.75
C GLN A 7 6.38 21.71 -22.27
N ILE A 8 6.69 20.79 -23.20
CA ILE A 8 5.74 19.85 -23.78
C ILE A 8 6.07 18.46 -23.27
N LYS A 9 5.05 17.75 -22.75
CA LYS A 9 5.16 16.36 -22.33
C LYS A 9 3.82 15.67 -22.56
N ASN A 10 3.83 14.49 -23.20
CA ASN A 10 2.63 13.70 -23.50
C ASN A 10 1.54 14.56 -24.23
N ASP A 11 1.92 15.28 -25.28
CA ASP A 11 1.09 16.14 -26.08
C ASP A 11 0.33 17.28 -25.33
N ASN A 12 0.78 17.62 -24.13
CA ASN A 12 0.24 18.69 -23.32
C ASN A 12 1.31 19.71 -22.92
N TYR A 13 0.88 20.98 -22.71
CA TYR A 13 1.72 22.00 -22.13
C TYR A 13 1.86 21.83 -20.63
N TYR A 14 3.10 22.03 -20.15
CA TYR A 14 3.45 22.13 -18.74
C TYR A 14 4.13 23.46 -18.48
N MET A 15 3.82 24.08 -17.35
CA MET A 15 4.50 25.26 -16.85
C MET A 15 5.63 24.80 -15.92
N VAL A 16 6.87 25.13 -16.29
CA VAL A 16 8.05 24.82 -15.48
C VAL A 16 8.53 26.10 -14.82
N LEU A 17 8.48 26.16 -13.51
CA LEU A 17 8.99 27.29 -12.74
C LEU A 17 10.42 27.01 -12.28
N ASN A 18 11.26 28.06 -12.26
CA ASN A 18 12.64 27.98 -11.82
C ASN A 18 12.85 28.93 -10.65
N TYR A 19 13.17 28.39 -9.49
CA TYR A 19 13.56 29.20 -8.33
C TYR A 19 14.61 28.48 -7.51
N THR A 20 15.28 29.25 -6.66
CA THR A 20 16.25 28.71 -5.69
C THR A 20 15.56 28.68 -4.32
N ASP A 21 15.57 27.53 -3.67
CA ASP A 21 15.00 27.38 -2.33
C ASP A 21 15.90 28.05 -1.25
N ALA A 22 15.42 28.12 -0.02
CA ALA A 22 16.13 28.72 1.11
C ALA A 22 17.49 28.06 1.41
N ASN A 23 17.71 26.85 0.92
CA ASN A 23 18.98 26.10 1.07
C ASN A 23 19.94 26.31 -0.12
N GLY A 24 19.64 27.24 -1.04
CA GLY A 24 20.46 27.49 -2.23
C GLY A 24 20.29 26.44 -3.35
N LYS A 25 19.38 25.49 -3.22
CA LYS A 25 19.15 24.43 -4.20
C LYS A 25 18.16 24.89 -5.27
N ARG A 26 18.48 24.71 -6.55
CA ARG A 26 17.56 24.98 -7.65
C ARG A 26 16.40 23.98 -7.65
N ARG A 27 15.18 24.50 -7.80
CA ARG A 27 13.93 23.75 -7.90
C ARG A 27 13.25 24.05 -9.24
N GLN A 28 12.68 22.99 -9.83
CA GLN A 28 11.99 23.09 -11.12
C GLN A 28 10.67 22.29 -11.05
N PRO A 29 9.65 22.79 -10.33
CA PRO A 29 8.34 22.14 -10.33
C PRO A 29 7.68 22.23 -11.72
N TRP A 30 7.10 21.11 -12.15
CA TRP A 30 6.34 20.96 -13.40
C TRP A 30 4.86 20.96 -13.08
N ILE A 31 4.16 21.98 -13.55
CA ILE A 31 2.74 22.18 -13.28
C ILE A 31 1.96 21.95 -14.58
N PRO A 32 1.05 20.94 -14.63
CA PRO A 32 0.28 20.66 -15.83
C PRO A 32 -0.72 21.81 -16.10
N THR A 33 -0.84 22.24 -17.36
CA THR A 33 -1.85 23.22 -17.76
C THR A 33 -3.20 22.56 -18.09
N GLY A 34 -3.20 21.25 -18.34
CA GLY A 34 -4.37 20.53 -18.87
C GLY A 34 -4.69 20.87 -20.33
N LEU A 35 -3.81 21.61 -21.02
CA LEU A 35 -4.05 22.07 -22.39
C LEU A 35 -3.23 21.23 -23.38
N PRO A 36 -3.86 20.63 -24.41
CA PRO A 36 -3.16 19.99 -25.51
C PRO A 36 -2.43 21.03 -26.37
N ILE A 37 -1.40 20.60 -27.11
CA ILE A 37 -0.52 21.48 -27.91
C ILE A 37 -1.30 22.26 -28.96
N LYS A 38 -2.28 21.61 -29.63
CA LYS A 38 -2.98 22.19 -30.77
C LYS A 38 -3.78 23.45 -30.36
N ASN A 39 -3.41 24.59 -30.92
CA ASN A 39 -4.07 25.91 -30.77
C ASN A 39 -4.12 26.51 -29.36
N ASN A 40 -3.33 25.96 -28.38
CA ASN A 40 -3.40 26.41 -26.98
C ASN A 40 -2.14 27.15 -26.48
N LYS A 41 -1.15 27.44 -27.34
CA LYS A 41 0.11 28.06 -26.93
C LYS A 41 -0.10 29.39 -26.19
N LYS A 42 -0.87 30.33 -26.80
CA LYS A 42 -1.14 31.65 -26.19
C LYS A 42 -1.86 31.56 -24.86
N ARG A 43 -2.78 30.56 -24.72
CA ARG A 43 -3.49 30.32 -23.47
C ARG A 43 -2.57 29.76 -22.39
N ALA A 44 -1.67 28.82 -22.73
CA ALA A 44 -0.66 28.29 -21.84
C ALA A 44 0.35 29.35 -21.39
N GLU A 45 0.77 30.27 -22.31
CA GLU A 45 1.64 31.42 -22.00
C GLU A 45 0.98 32.37 -21.00
N LYS A 46 -0.31 32.67 -21.18
CA LYS A 46 -1.08 33.50 -20.23
C LYS A 46 -1.15 32.87 -18.86
N MET A 47 -1.46 31.55 -18.77
CA MET A 47 -1.45 30.80 -17.51
C MET A 47 -0.09 30.83 -16.83
N LEU A 48 0.98 30.68 -17.60
CA LEU A 48 2.35 30.77 -17.08
C LEU A 48 2.64 32.17 -16.51
N LEU A 49 2.22 33.22 -17.18
CA LEU A 49 2.43 34.61 -16.72
C LEU A 49 1.70 34.87 -15.39
N GLU A 50 0.43 34.49 -15.31
CA GLU A 50 -0.37 34.57 -14.09
C GLU A 50 0.25 33.75 -12.94
N LEU A 51 0.66 32.51 -13.23
CA LEU A 51 1.31 31.67 -12.25
C LEU A 51 2.63 32.27 -11.73
N ARG A 52 3.46 32.84 -12.60
CA ARG A 52 4.74 33.47 -12.20
C ARG A 52 4.55 34.70 -11.28
N GLN A 53 3.39 35.36 -11.34
CA GLN A 53 3.06 36.48 -10.46
C GLN A 53 2.51 36.03 -9.13
N THR A 54 1.73 34.95 -9.11
CA THR A 54 1.00 34.47 -7.93
C THR A 54 1.68 33.32 -7.19
N TYR A 55 2.66 32.66 -7.85
CA TYR A 55 3.32 31.51 -7.25
C TYR A 55 4.18 31.91 -6.06
N VAL A 56 3.80 31.44 -4.91
CA VAL A 56 4.62 31.51 -3.69
C VAL A 56 5.33 30.16 -3.57
N PRO A 57 6.69 30.13 -3.63
CA PRO A 57 7.41 28.90 -3.34
C PRO A 57 6.96 28.34 -2.00
N PRO A 58 6.78 27.02 -1.88
CA PRO A 58 6.52 26.42 -0.58
C PRO A 58 7.58 26.92 0.39
N ALA A 59 7.16 27.61 1.46
CA ALA A 59 8.06 27.99 2.52
C ALA A 59 8.66 26.68 3.06
N GLU A 60 9.95 26.48 2.86
CA GLU A 60 10.67 25.38 3.51
C GLU A 60 10.74 25.77 4.99
N HIS A 61 9.74 25.41 5.74
CA HIS A 61 9.86 25.35 7.18
C HIS A 61 11.00 24.34 7.42
N LYS A 62 12.15 24.82 7.87
CA LYS A 62 13.21 23.98 8.43
C LYS A 62 12.57 23.28 9.62
N SER A 63 12.01 22.11 9.41
CA SER A 63 11.69 21.23 10.50
C SER A 63 13.03 20.78 11.06
N ASN A 64 13.45 21.40 12.16
CA ASN A 64 14.60 20.93 12.95
C ASN A 64 14.33 19.55 13.58
N GLY A 65 13.36 18.80 13.06
CA GLY A 65 12.88 17.54 13.63
C GLY A 65 12.03 17.73 14.89
N GLU A 66 11.84 18.96 15.36
CA GLU A 66 10.98 19.27 16.51
C GLU A 66 9.54 19.45 16.04
N LEU A 67 8.62 18.84 16.79
CA LEU A 67 7.18 18.99 16.59
C LEU A 67 6.75 20.38 17.07
N SER A 68 6.21 21.20 16.18
CA SER A 68 5.65 22.51 16.52
C SER A 68 4.29 22.73 15.86
N ALA A 69 3.48 23.62 16.44
CA ALA A 69 2.13 23.90 15.95
C ALA A 69 2.13 24.66 14.61
N ASP A 70 3.14 25.46 14.35
CA ASP A 70 3.30 26.29 13.15
C ASP A 70 3.92 25.53 11.94
N MET A 71 4.34 24.26 12.14
CA MET A 71 4.85 23.43 11.05
C MET A 71 3.77 23.12 10.03
N LEU A 72 4.16 22.85 8.78
CA LEU A 72 3.21 22.42 7.74
C LEU A 72 2.51 21.13 8.17
N PHE A 73 1.19 21.07 8.00
CA PHE A 73 0.42 19.86 8.30
C PHE A 73 0.92 18.64 7.50
N ALA A 74 1.36 18.84 6.26
CA ALA A 74 1.98 17.79 5.45
C ALA A 74 3.24 17.20 6.09
N ASP A 75 4.12 18.06 6.62
CA ASP A 75 5.36 17.65 7.27
C ASP A 75 5.08 16.98 8.61
N PHE A 76 4.10 17.50 9.37
CA PHE A 76 3.60 16.84 10.57
C PHE A 76 3.11 15.41 10.31
N MET A 77 2.35 15.19 9.24
CA MET A 77 1.88 13.85 8.86
C MET A 77 3.04 12.89 8.57
N GLU A 78 4.10 13.37 7.93
CA GLU A 78 5.29 12.57 7.64
C GLU A 78 6.12 12.29 8.91
N LEU A 79 6.28 13.27 9.81
CA LEU A 79 6.92 13.06 11.11
C LEU A 79 6.13 12.09 12.00
N TRP A 80 4.80 12.21 12.01
CA TRP A 80 3.95 11.28 12.74
C TRP A 80 4.13 9.83 12.27
N LEU A 81 4.37 9.58 10.98
CA LEU A 81 4.71 8.24 10.49
C LEU A 81 5.94 7.67 11.20
N GLU A 82 6.99 8.47 11.38
CA GLU A 82 8.21 8.01 12.07
C GLU A 82 7.93 7.73 13.57
N VAL A 83 7.06 8.53 14.19
CA VAL A 83 6.63 8.27 15.58
C VAL A 83 5.95 6.93 15.75
N VAL A 84 5.05 6.57 14.82
CA VAL A 84 4.29 5.31 14.91
C VAL A 84 5.03 4.10 14.34
N ARG A 85 6.14 4.29 13.65
CA ARG A 85 6.89 3.26 12.92
C ARG A 85 7.16 2.00 13.76
N ASN A 86 7.61 2.19 14.99
CA ASN A 86 7.99 1.09 15.88
C ASN A 86 6.83 0.58 16.74
N SER A 87 5.67 1.24 16.70
CA SER A 87 4.49 0.87 17.51
C SER A 87 3.44 0.06 16.75
N ILE A 88 3.61 -0.09 15.44
CA ILE A 88 2.66 -0.80 14.56
C ILE A 88 3.37 -1.86 13.72
N GLU A 89 2.60 -2.83 13.24
CA GLU A 89 3.11 -3.87 12.35
C GLU A 89 3.63 -3.30 11.02
N LYS A 90 4.69 -3.90 10.47
CA LYS A 90 5.32 -3.48 9.20
C LYS A 90 4.33 -3.31 8.05
N THR A 91 3.35 -4.20 7.92
CA THR A 91 2.31 -4.14 6.88
C THR A 91 1.37 -2.94 7.08
N THR A 92 1.04 -2.62 8.34
CA THR A 92 0.24 -1.44 8.69
C THR A 92 1.03 -0.17 8.41
N PHE A 93 2.32 -0.13 8.78
CA PHE A 93 3.21 0.98 8.50
C PHE A 93 3.33 1.23 6.98
N SER A 94 3.52 0.17 6.19
CA SER A 94 3.53 0.25 4.72
C SER A 94 2.25 0.89 4.17
N SER A 95 1.08 0.47 4.67
CA SER A 95 -0.21 1.03 4.27
C SER A 95 -0.35 2.51 4.66
N TYR A 96 0.05 2.88 5.87
CA TYR A 96 0.05 4.28 6.33
C TYR A 96 0.98 5.15 5.49
N THR A 97 2.20 4.67 5.24
CA THR A 97 3.18 5.38 4.40
C THR A 97 2.63 5.63 2.99
N GLN A 98 1.98 4.63 2.38
CA GLN A 98 1.37 4.79 1.07
C GLN A 98 0.28 5.85 1.06
N MET A 99 -0.58 5.91 2.08
CA MET A 99 -1.64 6.91 2.18
C MET A 99 -1.08 8.30 2.48
N VAL A 100 -0.19 8.40 3.48
CA VAL A 100 0.35 9.69 3.90
C VAL A 100 1.26 10.27 2.83
N LYS A 101 2.32 9.57 2.42
CA LYS A 101 3.29 10.08 1.44
C LYS A 101 2.76 10.10 0.00
N GLY A 102 1.80 9.22 -0.32
CA GLY A 102 1.23 9.12 -1.68
C GLY A 102 0.05 10.05 -1.95
N LYS A 103 -0.70 10.45 -0.92
CA LYS A 103 -1.96 11.17 -1.09
C LYS A 103 -2.09 12.38 -0.15
N ILE A 104 -2.06 12.16 1.17
CA ILE A 104 -2.37 13.18 2.18
C ILE A 104 -1.33 14.30 2.15
N ALA A 105 -0.05 13.99 2.35
CA ALA A 105 1.00 14.99 2.40
C ALA A 105 1.15 15.79 1.09
N PRO A 106 1.12 15.18 -0.12
CA PRO A 106 1.17 15.95 -1.36
C PRO A 106 0.00 16.93 -1.50
N TYR A 107 -1.23 16.53 -1.15
CA TYR A 107 -2.39 17.42 -1.22
C TYR A 107 -2.23 18.62 -0.28
N PHE A 108 -1.96 18.38 1.00
CA PHE A 108 -1.87 19.46 1.99
C PHE A 108 -0.60 20.31 1.83
N ARG A 109 0.48 19.78 1.28
CA ARG A 109 1.68 20.57 0.95
C ARG A 109 1.39 21.66 -0.06
N ASN A 110 0.52 21.37 -1.04
CA ASN A 110 0.07 22.37 -2.03
C ASN A 110 -0.82 23.47 -1.42
N THR A 111 -1.45 23.22 -0.28
CA THR A 111 -2.29 24.21 0.40
C THR A 111 -1.50 25.16 1.31
N GLY A 112 -0.29 24.80 1.71
CA GLY A 112 0.54 25.57 2.63
C GLY A 112 -0.03 25.68 4.06
N LEU A 113 -1.01 24.83 4.44
CA LEU A 113 -1.63 24.86 5.77
C LEU A 113 -0.70 24.33 6.84
N THR A 114 -0.64 25.07 7.95
CA THR A 114 0.07 24.67 9.18
C THR A 114 -0.79 23.72 10.03
N LEU A 115 -0.18 23.05 11.00
CA LEU A 115 -0.88 22.13 11.89
C LEU A 115 -1.94 22.85 12.74
N ASP A 116 -1.66 24.02 13.25
CA ASP A 116 -2.60 24.85 14.00
C ASP A 116 -3.67 25.50 13.09
N GLY A 117 -3.35 25.73 11.82
CA GLY A 117 -4.26 26.28 10.81
C GLY A 117 -5.23 25.26 10.23
N ILE A 118 -5.05 23.94 10.46
CA ILE A 118 -5.92 22.92 9.88
C ILE A 118 -7.32 22.93 10.51
N GLN A 119 -8.36 22.94 9.71
CA GLN A 119 -9.76 22.97 10.14
C GLN A 119 -10.55 21.84 9.47
N ALA A 120 -11.71 21.49 10.02
CA ALA A 120 -12.60 20.47 9.49
C ALA A 120 -12.95 20.69 7.99
N LYS A 121 -13.17 21.94 7.58
CA LYS A 121 -13.44 22.29 6.16
C LYS A 121 -12.32 21.90 5.21
N HIS A 122 -11.06 22.01 5.63
CA HIS A 122 -9.90 21.65 4.80
C HIS A 122 -9.81 20.13 4.61
N ILE A 123 -10.06 19.38 5.68
CA ILE A 123 -10.12 17.92 5.65
C ILE A 123 -11.31 17.44 4.80
N GLN A 124 -12.47 18.10 4.94
CA GLN A 124 -13.65 17.81 4.11
C GLN A 124 -13.38 18.07 2.61
N SER A 125 -12.67 19.15 2.29
CA SER A 125 -12.28 19.46 0.90
C SER A 125 -11.33 18.38 0.34
N PHE A 126 -10.41 17.86 1.15
CA PHE A 126 -9.56 16.74 0.77
C PHE A 126 -10.39 15.50 0.43
N TYR A 127 -11.41 15.15 1.24
CA TYR A 127 -12.26 13.98 0.95
C TYR A 127 -13.05 14.15 -0.33
N LEU A 128 -13.61 15.34 -0.58
CA LEU A 128 -14.29 15.63 -1.84
C LEU A 128 -13.36 15.56 -3.06
N HIS A 129 -12.09 15.91 -2.86
CA HIS A 129 -11.08 15.76 -3.91
C HIS A 129 -10.77 14.29 -4.19
N GLU A 130 -10.49 13.49 -3.16
CA GLU A 130 -10.16 12.07 -3.32
C GLU A 130 -11.32 11.23 -3.85
N LEU A 131 -12.56 11.51 -3.44
CA LEU A 131 -13.76 10.80 -3.92
C LEU A 131 -13.99 10.90 -5.43
N LYS A 132 -13.32 11.82 -6.13
CA LYS A 132 -13.36 11.88 -7.60
C LYS A 132 -12.61 10.75 -8.28
N THR A 133 -11.64 10.15 -7.59
CA THR A 133 -10.71 9.17 -8.16
C THR A 133 -10.64 7.85 -7.39
N VAL A 134 -11.05 7.83 -6.13
CA VAL A 134 -10.98 6.63 -5.28
C VAL A 134 -12.32 6.33 -4.60
N PRO A 135 -12.59 5.06 -4.27
CA PRO A 135 -13.83 4.68 -3.59
C PRO A 135 -13.88 5.19 -2.14
N ALA A 136 -15.09 5.36 -1.61
CA ALA A 136 -15.35 5.81 -0.23
C ALA A 136 -14.58 5.02 0.84
N SER A 137 -14.37 3.71 0.63
CA SER A 137 -13.56 2.88 1.54
C SER A 137 -12.12 3.36 1.68
N THR A 138 -11.50 3.85 0.60
CA THR A 138 -10.13 4.41 0.64
C THR A 138 -10.11 5.70 1.45
N VAL A 139 -11.05 6.62 1.19
CA VAL A 139 -11.15 7.88 1.94
C VAL A 139 -11.40 7.65 3.44
N ILE A 140 -12.15 6.61 3.81
CA ILE A 140 -12.32 6.21 5.22
C ILE A 140 -10.98 5.78 5.84
N HIS A 141 -10.11 5.09 5.10
CA HIS A 141 -8.77 4.73 5.59
C HIS A 141 -7.86 5.95 5.68
N GLU A 142 -7.93 6.88 4.74
CA GLU A 142 -7.21 8.16 4.79
C GLU A 142 -7.66 9.00 5.98
N HIS A 143 -8.99 9.10 6.23
CA HIS A 143 -9.54 9.71 7.44
C HIS A 143 -8.94 9.10 8.71
N ALA A 144 -8.87 7.77 8.79
CA ALA A 144 -8.33 7.10 9.97
C ALA A 144 -6.87 7.47 10.25
N ASN A 145 -6.06 7.70 9.21
CA ASN A 145 -4.68 8.19 9.35
C ASN A 145 -4.63 9.65 9.82
N ILE A 146 -5.39 10.55 9.18
CA ILE A 146 -5.48 11.96 9.55
C ILE A 146 -5.96 12.09 11.00
N HIS A 147 -7.03 11.39 11.35
CA HIS A 147 -7.61 11.42 12.70
C HIS A 147 -6.63 10.94 13.77
N LYS A 148 -5.90 9.84 13.52
CA LYS A 148 -4.88 9.33 14.47
C LYS A 148 -3.71 10.30 14.63
N ALA A 149 -3.24 10.90 13.55
CA ALA A 149 -2.17 11.88 13.58
C ALA A 149 -2.58 13.13 14.34
N LEU A 150 -3.76 13.68 14.07
CA LEU A 150 -4.29 14.84 14.80
C LEU A 150 -4.59 14.53 16.28
N LYS A 151 -5.06 13.32 16.60
CA LYS A 151 -5.19 12.86 17.99
C LYS A 151 -3.85 12.83 18.71
N TYR A 152 -2.78 12.45 18.02
CA TYR A 152 -1.42 12.53 18.56
C TYR A 152 -0.99 13.99 18.77
N ALA A 153 -1.31 14.90 17.83
CA ALA A 153 -1.03 16.34 18.01
C ALA A 153 -1.72 16.94 19.24
N VAL A 154 -2.99 16.56 19.48
CA VAL A 154 -3.71 16.96 20.73
C VAL A 154 -3.00 16.40 21.97
N LYS A 155 -2.59 15.13 21.94
CA LYS A 155 -1.86 14.50 23.06
C LYS A 155 -0.53 15.20 23.35
N MET A 156 0.12 15.76 22.32
CA MET A 156 1.37 16.52 22.45
C MET A 156 1.15 18.02 22.74
N ASN A 157 -0.10 18.44 22.97
CA ASN A 157 -0.49 19.85 23.21
C ASN A 157 -0.10 20.80 22.06
N LEU A 158 0.02 20.30 20.83
CA LEU A 158 0.31 21.10 19.64
C LEU A 158 -0.95 21.80 19.11
N ILE A 159 -2.12 21.19 19.29
CA ILE A 159 -3.43 21.75 18.95
C ILE A 159 -4.43 21.47 20.07
N PRO A 160 -5.42 22.34 20.27
CA PRO A 160 -6.35 22.22 21.40
C PRO A 160 -7.42 21.14 21.23
N PHE A 161 -7.77 20.77 20.00
CA PHE A 161 -8.77 19.75 19.68
C PHE A 161 -8.48 19.11 18.31
N ASN A 162 -9.09 17.96 18.05
CA ASN A 162 -8.94 17.27 16.78
C ASN A 162 -10.00 17.75 15.76
N PRO A 163 -9.62 18.52 14.72
CA PRO A 163 -10.60 18.97 13.72
C PRO A 163 -11.23 17.83 12.89
N ALA A 164 -10.60 16.65 12.83
CA ALA A 164 -11.16 15.50 12.12
C ALA A 164 -12.38 14.88 12.84
N ASP A 165 -12.64 15.22 14.12
CA ASP A 165 -13.85 14.77 14.85
C ASP A 165 -15.12 15.39 14.27
N LYS A 166 -15.01 16.57 13.64
CA LYS A 166 -16.13 17.33 13.08
C LYS A 166 -16.36 17.10 11.59
N VAL A 167 -15.64 16.16 10.97
CA VAL A 167 -15.71 15.89 9.53
C VAL A 167 -16.69 14.77 9.24
N GLU A 168 -17.54 14.95 8.22
CA GLU A 168 -18.42 13.90 7.75
C GLU A 168 -17.67 12.88 6.90
N ARG A 169 -17.68 11.64 7.34
CA ARG A 169 -17.06 10.52 6.62
C ARG A 169 -18.00 10.02 5.52
N PRO A 170 -17.47 9.69 4.32
CA PRO A 170 -18.29 9.08 3.29
C PRO A 170 -18.85 7.72 3.76
N LYS A 171 -20.07 7.41 3.35
CA LYS A 171 -20.70 6.13 3.67
C LYS A 171 -20.06 5.02 2.83
N LYS A 172 -19.63 3.95 3.50
CA LYS A 172 -19.15 2.75 2.83
C LYS A 172 -20.30 2.06 2.11
N GLN A 173 -20.16 1.87 0.79
CA GLN A 173 -21.08 1.02 0.06
C GLN A 173 -20.89 -0.44 0.49
N ARG A 174 -21.99 -1.15 0.68
CA ARG A 174 -21.96 -2.58 1.00
C ARG A 174 -21.51 -3.32 -0.26
N TYR A 175 -20.34 -3.92 -0.20
CA TYR A 175 -19.88 -4.84 -1.23
C TYR A 175 -20.40 -6.23 -0.93
N ILE A 176 -21.13 -6.83 -1.87
CA ILE A 176 -21.52 -8.23 -1.83
C ILE A 176 -20.46 -8.96 -2.66
N ALA A 177 -19.67 -9.78 -1.97
CA ALA A 177 -18.64 -10.57 -2.65
C ALA A 177 -19.32 -11.63 -3.53
N ASP A 178 -18.86 -11.74 -4.75
CA ASP A 178 -19.19 -12.86 -5.61
C ASP A 178 -18.38 -14.11 -5.23
N TYR A 179 -18.89 -15.28 -5.51
CA TYR A 179 -18.27 -16.56 -5.20
C TYR A 179 -18.49 -17.55 -6.34
N TYR A 180 -17.51 -18.43 -6.55
CA TYR A 180 -17.65 -19.50 -7.53
C TYR A 180 -18.71 -20.51 -7.12
N ARG A 181 -19.61 -20.84 -8.04
CA ARG A 181 -20.49 -22.00 -7.89
C ARG A 181 -19.69 -23.28 -8.07
N GLN A 182 -20.27 -24.42 -7.71
CA GLN A 182 -19.59 -25.70 -7.76
C GLN A 182 -19.01 -25.98 -9.16
N GLU A 183 -19.81 -25.79 -10.22
CA GLU A 183 -19.38 -26.08 -11.60
C GLU A 183 -18.28 -25.12 -12.07
N GLU A 184 -18.29 -23.88 -11.62
CA GLU A 184 -17.24 -22.88 -11.90
C GLU A 184 -15.93 -23.24 -11.18
N LEU A 185 -16.04 -23.71 -9.94
CA LEU A 185 -14.91 -24.18 -9.16
C LEU A 185 -14.28 -25.42 -9.79
N GLU A 186 -15.11 -26.40 -10.21
CA GLU A 186 -14.64 -27.61 -10.89
C GLU A 186 -13.89 -27.27 -12.20
N ARG A 187 -14.42 -26.32 -13.00
CA ARG A 187 -13.75 -25.82 -14.20
C ARG A 187 -12.43 -25.12 -13.88
N LEU A 188 -12.38 -24.32 -12.82
CA LEU A 188 -11.14 -23.67 -12.37
C LEU A 188 -10.09 -24.71 -11.98
N LEU A 189 -10.47 -25.72 -11.20
CA LEU A 189 -9.58 -26.79 -10.76
C LEU A 189 -9.05 -27.63 -11.92
N GLU A 190 -9.90 -27.96 -12.89
CA GLU A 190 -9.46 -28.68 -14.09
C GLU A 190 -8.53 -27.81 -14.97
N ALA A 191 -8.88 -26.54 -15.21
CA ALA A 191 -8.04 -25.63 -15.98
C ALA A 191 -6.66 -25.36 -15.33
N SER A 192 -6.57 -25.50 -14.01
CA SER A 192 -5.32 -25.31 -13.25
C SER A 192 -4.54 -26.60 -12.99
N LYS A 193 -4.98 -27.75 -13.47
CA LYS A 193 -4.46 -29.07 -13.11
C LYS A 193 -2.95 -29.22 -13.37
N ASP A 194 -2.49 -28.78 -14.53
CA ASP A 194 -1.07 -28.87 -14.94
C ASP A 194 -0.27 -27.61 -14.55
N HIS A 195 -0.89 -26.68 -13.83
CA HIS A 195 -0.22 -25.44 -13.42
C HIS A 195 0.65 -25.69 -12.17
N PRO A 196 1.86 -25.11 -12.08
CA PRO A 196 2.74 -25.28 -10.89
C PRO A 196 2.06 -24.91 -9.56
N TYR A 197 1.02 -24.10 -9.60
CA TYR A 197 0.26 -23.66 -8.42
C TYR A 197 -1.05 -24.45 -8.19
N SER A 198 -1.26 -25.54 -8.91
CA SER A 198 -2.48 -26.35 -8.84
C SER A 198 -2.82 -26.74 -7.39
N LEU A 199 -1.86 -27.28 -6.64
CA LEU A 199 -2.08 -27.66 -5.26
C LEU A 199 -2.39 -26.47 -4.33
N LEU A 200 -1.73 -25.31 -4.56
CA LEU A 200 -2.02 -24.07 -3.82
C LEU A 200 -3.46 -23.61 -4.06
N ILE A 201 -3.92 -23.64 -5.33
CA ILE A 201 -5.28 -23.27 -5.71
C ILE A 201 -6.27 -24.23 -5.06
N GLN A 202 -6.05 -25.54 -5.15
CA GLN A 202 -6.91 -26.57 -4.55
C GLN A 202 -7.02 -26.40 -3.04
N MET A 203 -5.91 -26.23 -2.33
CA MET A 203 -5.90 -26.03 -0.88
C MET A 203 -6.60 -24.72 -0.48
N THR A 204 -6.37 -23.67 -1.25
CA THR A 204 -7.01 -22.36 -0.98
C THR A 204 -8.53 -22.45 -1.15
N ALA A 205 -8.99 -23.10 -2.21
CA ALA A 205 -10.41 -23.30 -2.48
C ALA A 205 -11.07 -24.22 -1.43
N PHE A 206 -10.44 -25.33 -1.12
CA PHE A 206 -11.00 -26.34 -0.21
C PHE A 206 -11.05 -25.87 1.24
N TYR A 207 -9.96 -25.29 1.74
CA TYR A 207 -9.84 -24.90 3.16
C TYR A 207 -10.22 -23.44 3.42
N GLY A 208 -10.55 -22.65 2.41
CA GLY A 208 -10.82 -21.21 2.56
C GLY A 208 -9.61 -20.44 3.10
N LEU A 209 -8.40 -20.79 2.67
CA LEU A 209 -7.18 -20.16 3.15
C LEU A 209 -7.07 -18.72 2.62
N ARG A 210 -6.69 -17.79 3.51
CA ARG A 210 -6.29 -16.47 3.04
C ARG A 210 -4.96 -16.57 2.28
N ARG A 211 -4.75 -15.69 1.28
CA ARG A 211 -3.49 -15.65 0.51
C ARG A 211 -2.25 -15.74 1.41
N SER A 212 -2.20 -14.93 2.46
CA SER A 212 -1.06 -14.91 3.39
C SER A 212 -0.89 -16.20 4.20
N GLU A 213 -1.96 -16.94 4.45
CA GLU A 213 -1.96 -18.24 5.15
C GLU A 213 -1.46 -19.34 4.22
N ALA A 214 -1.97 -19.38 3.00
CA ALA A 214 -1.55 -20.33 1.98
C ALA A 214 -0.05 -20.19 1.67
N LEU A 215 0.42 -18.96 1.43
CA LEU A 215 1.84 -18.68 1.18
C LEU A 215 2.72 -18.91 2.42
N GLY A 216 2.15 -18.77 3.62
CA GLY A 216 2.83 -18.97 4.90
C GLY A 216 2.82 -20.42 5.39
N LEU A 217 2.22 -21.36 4.67
CA LEU A 217 2.14 -22.75 5.11
C LEU A 217 3.54 -23.39 5.15
N LYS A 218 3.89 -23.95 6.29
CA LYS A 218 5.16 -24.64 6.52
C LYS A 218 4.94 -26.14 6.70
N TRP A 219 5.98 -26.94 6.40
CA TRP A 219 5.95 -28.38 6.59
C TRP A 219 5.76 -28.80 8.05
N ASP A 220 6.27 -28.02 9.02
CA ASP A 220 6.10 -28.26 10.45
C ASP A 220 4.70 -27.96 10.98
N ALA A 221 3.85 -27.38 10.13
CA ALA A 221 2.45 -27.12 10.42
C ALA A 221 1.52 -28.25 9.94
N ILE A 222 2.07 -29.29 9.28
CA ILE A 222 1.33 -30.44 8.75
C ILE A 222 1.73 -31.66 9.54
N ASP A 223 0.78 -32.22 10.29
CA ASP A 223 0.93 -33.48 11.01
C ASP A 223 0.32 -34.61 10.17
N PHE A 224 1.18 -35.41 9.55
CA PHE A 224 0.78 -36.55 8.71
C PHE A 224 0.38 -37.80 9.52
N GLU A 225 0.66 -37.84 10.83
CA GLU A 225 0.24 -38.94 11.70
C GLU A 225 -1.18 -38.71 12.21
N ARG A 226 -1.50 -37.47 12.56
CA ARG A 226 -2.82 -37.06 13.05
C ARG A 226 -3.74 -36.51 11.96
N ASP A 227 -3.28 -36.52 10.74
CA ASP A 227 -3.99 -35.93 9.58
C ASP A 227 -4.54 -34.55 9.86
N THR A 228 -3.67 -33.59 10.29
CA THR A 228 -4.04 -32.23 10.58
C THR A 228 -3.11 -31.19 9.96
N ILE A 229 -3.69 -30.04 9.61
CA ILE A 229 -2.97 -28.84 9.15
C ILE A 229 -3.25 -27.72 10.13
N THR A 230 -2.22 -27.14 10.73
CA THR A 230 -2.35 -26.02 11.67
C THR A 230 -1.96 -24.69 11.00
N ILE A 231 -2.89 -23.76 10.91
CA ILE A 231 -2.63 -22.43 10.34
C ILE A 231 -2.06 -21.53 11.42
N LYS A 232 -0.71 -21.41 11.47
CA LYS A 232 0.02 -20.69 12.53
C LYS A 232 0.98 -19.60 11.99
N HIS A 233 1.25 -19.58 10.69
CA HIS A 233 2.21 -18.68 10.07
C HIS A 233 1.63 -17.98 8.86
N ILE A 234 2.05 -16.75 8.60
CA ILE A 234 1.61 -15.97 7.43
C ILE A 234 2.82 -15.36 6.73
N VAL A 235 2.69 -15.23 5.40
CA VAL A 235 3.64 -14.53 4.55
C VAL A 235 2.90 -13.47 3.73
N THR A 236 3.43 -12.26 3.72
CA THR A 236 2.87 -11.15 2.94
C THR A 236 3.98 -10.21 2.47
N ASN A 237 3.65 -9.31 1.57
CA ASN A 237 4.55 -8.27 1.10
C ASN A 237 4.22 -6.94 1.75
N ALA A 238 5.24 -6.16 2.11
CA ALA A 238 5.12 -4.79 2.55
C ALA A 238 6.12 -3.91 1.78
N LYS A 239 5.71 -2.70 1.39
CA LYS A 239 6.61 -1.72 0.78
C LYS A 239 7.13 -0.79 1.88
N ILE A 240 8.40 -0.94 2.24
CA ILE A 240 9.06 -0.19 3.31
C ILE A 240 10.22 0.60 2.67
N ASP A 241 10.24 1.90 2.89
CA ASP A 241 11.26 2.81 2.34
C ASP A 241 11.50 2.62 0.82
N GLY A 242 10.39 2.41 0.09
CA GLY A 242 10.40 2.21 -1.37
C GLY A 242 10.73 0.80 -1.84
N LYS A 243 11.19 -0.10 -0.95
CA LYS A 243 11.54 -1.49 -1.26
C LYS A 243 10.41 -2.44 -0.86
N CYS A 244 10.18 -3.46 -1.70
CA CYS A 244 9.24 -4.52 -1.37
C CYS A 244 9.96 -5.56 -0.49
N GLU A 245 9.47 -5.75 0.73
CA GLU A 245 9.98 -6.74 1.68
C GLU A 245 8.97 -7.85 1.90
N ILE A 246 9.46 -9.10 1.97
CA ILE A 246 8.66 -10.24 2.40
C ILE A 246 8.59 -10.20 3.94
N VAL A 247 7.39 -10.10 4.46
CA VAL A 247 7.11 -10.12 5.90
C VAL A 247 6.56 -11.49 6.28
N CYS A 248 7.32 -12.21 7.06
CA CYS A 248 6.95 -13.48 7.66
C CYS A 248 6.59 -13.24 9.14
N ALA A 249 5.45 -13.75 9.58
CA ALA A 249 5.01 -13.57 10.96
C ALA A 249 4.26 -14.82 11.46
N ASP A 250 4.55 -15.21 12.69
CA ASP A 250 3.75 -16.20 13.38
C ASP A 250 2.47 -15.54 13.91
N ARG A 251 1.34 -16.19 13.72
CA ARG A 251 0.02 -15.61 14.02
C ARG A 251 -0.38 -15.69 15.49
N ALA A 252 0.57 -15.63 16.40
CA ALA A 252 0.34 -15.77 17.85
C ALA A 252 -0.53 -14.67 18.51
N LYS A 253 -0.93 -13.61 17.78
CA LYS A 253 -1.58 -12.42 18.38
C LYS A 253 -3.09 -12.53 18.65
N THR A 254 -3.83 -13.48 18.06
CA THR A 254 -5.26 -13.69 18.39
C THR A 254 -5.60 -15.17 18.41
N LYS A 255 -6.23 -15.64 19.50
CA LYS A 255 -6.72 -17.04 19.65
C LYS A 255 -7.60 -17.51 18.48
N SER A 256 -8.33 -16.62 17.81
CA SER A 256 -9.19 -16.92 16.67
C SER A 256 -8.47 -17.14 15.33
N SER A 257 -7.16 -16.90 15.28
CA SER A 257 -6.35 -17.05 14.06
C SER A 257 -5.62 -18.39 14.00
N LEU A 258 -5.37 -19.02 15.13
CA LEU A 258 -4.86 -20.40 15.23
C LEU A 258 -6.04 -21.35 15.02
N ARG A 259 -6.00 -22.13 13.95
CA ARG A 259 -6.97 -23.17 13.69
C ARG A 259 -6.29 -24.38 13.10
N SER A 260 -6.74 -25.55 13.52
CA SER A 260 -6.37 -26.82 12.91
C SER A 260 -7.49 -27.29 11.99
N LEU A 261 -7.12 -27.80 10.84
CA LEU A 261 -8.01 -28.28 9.78
C LEU A 261 -7.67 -29.75 9.53
N PRO A 262 -8.65 -30.61 9.20
CA PRO A 262 -8.37 -32.00 8.86
C PRO A 262 -7.61 -32.06 7.52
N LEU A 263 -6.59 -32.90 7.45
CA LEU A 263 -5.85 -33.20 6.22
C LEU A 263 -6.55 -34.33 5.46
N VAL A 264 -7.26 -33.96 4.39
CA VAL A 264 -7.98 -34.97 3.59
C VAL A 264 -7.04 -35.77 2.69
N SER A 265 -7.35 -37.04 2.44
CA SER A 265 -6.48 -38.02 1.76
C SER A 265 -5.95 -37.54 0.42
N ASN A 266 -6.78 -36.99 -0.44
CA ASN A 266 -6.37 -36.46 -1.76
C ASN A 266 -5.31 -35.33 -1.66
N ILE A 267 -5.46 -34.43 -0.69
CA ILE A 267 -4.49 -33.33 -0.46
C ILE A 267 -3.22 -33.89 0.22
N ARG A 268 -3.37 -34.85 1.13
CA ARG A 268 -2.26 -35.54 1.78
C ARG A 268 -1.31 -36.18 0.77
N GLU A 269 -1.84 -36.95 -0.16
CA GLU A 269 -1.04 -37.59 -1.23
C GLU A 269 -0.27 -36.58 -2.08
N LYS A 270 -0.93 -35.50 -2.49
CA LYS A 270 -0.30 -34.42 -3.27
C LYS A 270 0.78 -33.67 -2.48
N LEU A 271 0.56 -33.45 -1.20
CA LEU A 271 1.57 -32.84 -0.32
C LEU A 271 2.78 -33.72 -0.15
N LEU A 272 2.59 -35.04 0.04
CA LEU A 272 3.69 -36.00 0.11
C LEU A 272 4.48 -36.01 -1.20
N ALA A 273 3.82 -36.06 -2.35
CA ALA A 273 4.46 -35.97 -3.66
C ALA A 273 5.27 -34.67 -3.84
N LEU A 274 4.70 -33.52 -3.45
CA LEU A 274 5.39 -32.23 -3.49
C LEU A 274 6.63 -32.23 -2.56
N ARG A 275 6.53 -32.84 -1.38
CA ARG A 275 7.64 -32.93 -0.43
C ARG A 275 8.81 -33.76 -0.99
N GLU A 276 8.52 -34.87 -1.65
CA GLU A 276 9.54 -35.68 -2.30
C GLU A 276 10.15 -34.94 -3.51
N GLN A 277 9.35 -34.26 -4.31
CA GLN A 277 9.85 -33.42 -5.39
C GLN A 277 10.78 -32.32 -4.89
N GLN A 278 10.45 -31.63 -3.78
CA GLN A 278 11.33 -30.62 -3.18
C GLN A 278 12.64 -31.22 -2.67
N LYS A 279 12.62 -32.43 -2.08
CA LYS A 279 13.84 -33.13 -1.68
C LYS A 279 14.73 -33.46 -2.88
N GLU A 280 14.12 -33.95 -3.98
CA GLU A 280 14.87 -34.25 -5.20
C GLU A 280 15.44 -33.00 -5.86
N ASN A 281 14.67 -31.92 -5.94
CA ASN A 281 15.14 -30.62 -6.44
C ASN A 281 16.36 -30.14 -5.63
N ARG A 282 16.30 -30.27 -4.30
CA ARG A 282 17.41 -29.94 -3.41
C ARG A 282 18.65 -30.78 -3.68
N ARG A 283 18.48 -32.09 -3.93
CA ARG A 283 19.56 -33.01 -4.24
C ARG A 283 20.23 -32.65 -5.56
N VAL A 284 19.43 -32.35 -6.59
CA VAL A 284 19.92 -32.03 -7.94
C VAL A 284 20.59 -30.66 -7.98
N CYS A 285 19.98 -29.63 -7.36
CA CYS A 285 20.54 -28.28 -7.36
C CYS A 285 21.74 -28.11 -6.43
N GLY A 286 21.91 -28.96 -5.42
CA GLY A 286 23.04 -28.93 -4.50
C GLY A 286 23.27 -27.54 -3.87
N ASN A 287 24.43 -26.96 -4.12
CA ASN A 287 24.80 -25.65 -3.56
C ASN A 287 24.02 -24.46 -4.15
N CYS A 288 23.35 -24.63 -5.29
CA CYS A 288 22.50 -23.61 -5.90
C CYS A 288 21.11 -23.54 -5.26
N TYR A 289 20.74 -24.52 -4.44
CA TYR A 289 19.45 -24.51 -3.77
C TYR A 289 19.43 -23.54 -2.60
N SER A 290 18.52 -22.57 -2.64
CA SER A 290 18.38 -21.59 -1.55
C SER A 290 17.76 -22.23 -0.30
N LYS A 291 18.48 -22.16 0.81
CA LYS A 291 18.01 -22.66 2.12
C LYS A 291 17.06 -21.68 2.84
N LYS A 292 16.95 -20.46 2.34
CA LYS A 292 16.24 -19.36 3.03
C LYS A 292 14.77 -19.68 3.30
N TYR A 293 14.13 -20.46 2.42
CA TYR A 293 12.70 -20.77 2.49
C TYR A 293 12.43 -22.29 2.56
N ASP A 294 13.38 -23.05 3.02
CA ASP A 294 13.38 -24.51 3.02
C ASP A 294 12.24 -25.16 3.85
N GLY A 295 11.66 -24.42 4.77
CA GLY A 295 10.54 -24.92 5.58
C GLY A 295 9.15 -24.70 4.99
N TYR A 296 9.02 -24.00 3.87
CA TYR A 296 7.71 -23.65 3.30
C TYR A 296 7.22 -24.70 2.31
N VAL A 297 5.90 -24.95 2.32
CA VAL A 297 5.26 -25.88 1.39
C VAL A 297 5.27 -25.34 -0.02
N PHE A 298 4.95 -24.04 -0.17
CA PHE A 298 4.91 -23.36 -1.47
C PHE A 298 6.10 -22.43 -1.61
N ASN A 299 7.17 -22.92 -2.23
CA ASN A 299 8.34 -22.17 -2.62
C ASN A 299 8.64 -22.42 -4.10
N VAL A 300 9.25 -21.45 -4.78
CA VAL A 300 9.85 -21.61 -6.11
C VAL A 300 11.35 -21.53 -5.92
N MET A 301 12.10 -22.45 -6.52
CA MET A 301 13.54 -22.74 -6.39
C MET A 301 14.42 -21.79 -5.56
N ASP A 302 14.13 -20.48 -5.51
CA ASP A 302 14.92 -19.47 -4.78
C ASP A 302 14.10 -18.49 -3.92
N ASN A 303 12.75 -18.55 -3.95
CA ASN A 303 11.90 -17.58 -3.23
C ASN A 303 10.63 -18.24 -2.70
N ILE A 304 10.10 -17.70 -1.58
CA ILE A 304 8.69 -17.91 -1.26
C ILE A 304 7.86 -17.45 -2.46
N LEU A 305 6.88 -18.27 -2.82
CA LEU A 305 5.94 -17.93 -3.87
C LEU A 305 5.23 -16.63 -3.53
N THR A 306 5.66 -15.54 -4.13
CA THR A 306 4.95 -14.28 -4.05
C THR A 306 4.05 -14.20 -5.27
N LEU A 307 2.73 -14.36 -5.07
CA LEU A 307 1.79 -14.08 -6.14
C LEU A 307 1.98 -12.61 -6.57
N PRO A 308 2.13 -12.33 -7.88
CA PRO A 308 2.23 -10.96 -8.35
C PRO A 308 1.01 -10.17 -7.87
N ASP A 309 1.22 -8.91 -7.51
CA ASP A 309 0.11 -8.02 -7.16
C ASP A 309 -0.77 -7.89 -8.42
N THR A 310 -1.93 -8.53 -8.40
CA THR A 310 -2.89 -8.56 -9.52
C THR A 310 -3.35 -7.16 -9.95
N ARG A 311 -3.05 -6.12 -9.15
CA ARG A 311 -3.27 -4.73 -9.51
C ARG A 311 -2.28 -4.18 -10.54
N GLN A 312 -1.15 -4.86 -10.78
CA GLN A 312 -0.15 -4.43 -11.77
C GLN A 312 -0.24 -5.21 -13.10
N THR A 313 -0.84 -6.39 -13.08
CA THR A 313 -1.08 -7.18 -14.29
C THR A 313 -2.53 -6.97 -14.68
N GLY A 314 -2.80 -6.06 -15.61
CA GLY A 314 -4.13 -5.68 -16.09
C GLY A 314 -4.99 -6.84 -16.62
N TRP A 315 -5.31 -7.79 -15.77
CA TRP A 315 -6.35 -8.77 -15.98
C TRP A 315 -7.69 -8.11 -15.65
N ASN A 316 -8.16 -7.28 -16.60
CA ASN A 316 -9.56 -6.94 -16.70
C ASN A 316 -10.26 -8.16 -17.32
N THR A 317 -11.04 -8.85 -16.52
CA THR A 317 -12.14 -9.71 -17.01
C THR A 317 -13.32 -8.85 -17.37
#